data_4b29757459d64eb71790486cf5d0da68
#
_entry.id   4b29757459d64eb71790486cf5d0da68
#
_cell.length_a   1.000
_cell.length_b   1.000
_cell.length_c   1.000
_cell.angle_alpha   90.00
_cell.angle_beta   90.00
_cell.angle_gamma   90.00
#
_symmetry.space_group_name_H-M   'P 1'
#
loop_
_entity.id
_entity.type
_entity.pdbx_description
1 polymer ?
#
loop_
_entity_poly.entity_id
_entity_poly.type
_entity_poly.pdbx_seq_one_letter_code
_entity_poly.pdbx_strand_id
1 'polypeptide(L)'
;MVKGWLFAFLKRQTAARKTDVELDKWACHCAFETGFGRCLDNRQVTKIRRKMEVKKPLILVSNDDGYHAKGLRSLVAMLTDFADVVVCAPDAGRSGFAGAFSVAKPLLLKRRKDVAGAPVWSSNGTPVDCVKLAFSELFAERQPDLILSGINHGDNAAVNVHYSGTMGVVIEGCLKGFPSVGFSLADPDEDADFEPLRPYVRDIVRRVLAEGLPKEVCLNVNFPRAQTFKGVKVCRMNRGTWVNECEKRTHPHGYDYFWMAGHFQSEEPEAQDTDHWALKNGYVAIVPTRIDVTCYDSLQRMKAWEKEM
;
A
#
# COMPACT_ATOMS: atom_id res chain seq x y z
N MET A 1 -30.24 -18.84 20.25
CA MET A 1 -30.28 -18.79 18.77
C MET A 1 -30.47 -17.39 18.17
N VAL A 2 -31.19 -16.46 18.86
CA VAL A 2 -31.48 -15.08 18.35
C VAL A 2 -30.26 -14.17 18.27
N LYS A 3 -29.25 -14.31 19.14
CA LYS A 3 -28.01 -13.48 19.12
C LYS A 3 -27.12 -13.70 17.87
N GLY A 4 -27.10 -14.91 17.31
CA GLY A 4 -26.29 -15.23 16.14
C GLY A 4 -26.85 -14.66 14.83
N TRP A 5 -28.18 -14.63 14.70
CA TRP A 5 -28.88 -14.11 13.53
C TRP A 5 -28.79 -12.58 13.44
N LEU A 6 -28.89 -11.91 14.58
CA LEU A 6 -28.77 -10.45 14.68
C LEU A 6 -27.35 -9.97 14.27
N PHE A 7 -26.32 -10.74 14.64
CA PHE A 7 -24.92 -10.42 14.31
C PHE A 7 -24.59 -10.65 12.83
N ALA A 8 -25.16 -11.70 12.21
CA ALA A 8 -24.98 -11.99 10.79
C ALA A 8 -25.77 -11.02 9.89
N PHE A 9 -26.97 -10.60 10.31
CA PHE A 9 -27.78 -9.60 9.62
C PHE A 9 -27.15 -8.21 9.69
N LEU A 10 -26.61 -7.81 10.83
CA LEU A 10 -25.90 -6.55 11.03
C LEU A 10 -24.63 -6.46 10.14
N LYS A 11 -23.88 -7.54 9.96
CA LYS A 11 -22.70 -7.56 9.05
C LYS A 11 -23.05 -7.36 7.56
N ARG A 12 -24.25 -7.73 7.14
CA ARG A 12 -24.69 -7.55 5.72
C ARG A 12 -25.23 -6.15 5.41
N GLN A 13 -25.62 -5.35 6.42
CA GLN A 13 -26.25 -4.05 6.23
C GLN A 13 -25.32 -2.84 6.44
N THR A 14 -24.06 -3.05 6.87
CA THR A 14 -23.09 -1.96 7.12
C THR A 14 -22.51 -1.29 5.89
N ALA A 15 -22.88 -1.72 4.67
CA ALA A 15 -22.40 -1.14 3.41
C ALA A 15 -23.19 0.10 2.93
N ALA A 16 -24.32 0.45 3.55
CA ALA A 16 -25.12 1.62 3.16
C ALA A 16 -25.13 2.67 4.28
N ARG A 17 -24.68 3.88 3.98
CA ARG A 17 -24.78 5.04 4.87
C ARG A 17 -26.27 5.38 5.10
N LYS A 18 -26.82 5.00 6.27
CA LYS A 18 -28.15 5.47 6.71
C LYS A 18 -27.97 6.75 7.51
N THR A 19 -28.87 7.72 7.31
CA THR A 19 -28.90 8.98 8.07
C THR A 19 -29.28 8.72 9.52
N ASP A 20 -28.92 9.61 10.46
CA ASP A 20 -29.23 9.48 11.89
C ASP A 20 -30.73 9.27 12.16
N VAL A 21 -31.60 9.88 11.33
CA VAL A 21 -33.08 9.76 11.42
C VAL A 21 -33.56 8.34 11.04
N GLU A 22 -32.89 7.65 10.12
CA GLU A 22 -33.21 6.27 9.75
C GLU A 22 -32.77 5.26 10.81
N LEU A 23 -31.66 5.54 11.51
CA LEU A 23 -31.16 4.72 12.61
C LEU A 23 -32.10 4.80 13.84
N ASP A 24 -32.65 5.98 14.16
CA ASP A 24 -33.60 6.17 15.26
C ASP A 24 -34.96 5.48 14.98
N LYS A 25 -35.47 5.57 13.74
CA LYS A 25 -36.66 4.85 13.31
C LYS A 25 -36.46 3.32 13.34
N TRP A 26 -35.26 2.85 13.00
CA TRP A 26 -34.94 1.43 13.00
C TRP A 26 -34.77 0.85 14.42
N ALA A 27 -34.16 1.61 15.34
CA ALA A 27 -34.04 1.22 16.75
C ALA A 27 -35.43 1.07 17.43
N CYS A 28 -36.38 1.94 17.09
CA CYS A 28 -37.76 1.81 17.52
C CYS A 28 -38.48 0.61 16.91
N HIS A 29 -38.26 0.32 15.63
CA HIS A 29 -38.89 -0.80 14.92
C HIS A 29 -38.43 -2.17 15.45
N CYS A 30 -37.12 -2.33 15.68
CA CYS A 30 -36.58 -3.55 16.29
C CYS A 30 -37.06 -3.81 17.72
N ALA A 31 -37.30 -2.76 18.51
CA ALA A 31 -37.89 -2.90 19.87
C ALA A 31 -39.33 -3.40 19.83
N PHE A 32 -40.06 -3.07 18.76
CA PHE A 32 -41.46 -3.48 18.58
C PHE A 32 -41.59 -4.96 18.12
N GLU A 33 -40.74 -5.41 17.23
CA GLU A 33 -40.79 -6.79 16.71
C GLU A 33 -40.26 -7.86 17.68
N THR A 34 -39.40 -7.49 18.64
CA THR A 34 -38.79 -8.43 19.60
C THR A 34 -39.60 -8.62 20.90
N GLY A 35 -40.80 -8.00 21.03
CA GLY A 35 -41.68 -8.19 22.17
C GLY A 35 -41.16 -7.57 23.48
N PHE A 36 -40.10 -6.81 23.48
CA PHE A 36 -39.59 -6.03 24.60
C PHE A 36 -40.26 -4.66 24.60
N GLY A 37 -41.41 -4.55 25.21
CA GLY A 37 -42.28 -3.35 25.25
C GLY A 37 -41.73 -2.17 26.05
N ARG A 38 -40.42 -1.91 26.04
CA ARG A 38 -39.80 -0.69 26.57
C ARG A 38 -38.90 -0.09 25.53
N CYS A 39 -39.16 1.16 25.15
CA CYS A 39 -38.19 1.98 24.39
C CYS A 39 -36.84 1.98 25.14
N LEU A 40 -35.77 1.74 24.42
CA LEU A 40 -34.41 1.86 24.95
C LEU A 40 -34.23 3.27 25.51
N ASP A 41 -33.72 3.38 26.72
CA ASP A 41 -33.42 4.70 27.30
C ASP A 41 -32.25 5.37 26.53
N ASN A 42 -32.16 6.69 26.64
CA ASN A 42 -31.10 7.46 25.97
C ASN A 42 -29.68 6.97 26.32
N ARG A 43 -29.48 6.33 27.48
CA ARG A 43 -28.18 5.76 27.88
C ARG A 43 -27.88 4.45 27.11
N GLN A 44 -28.92 3.64 26.90
CA GLN A 44 -28.81 2.40 26.13
C GLN A 44 -28.58 2.69 24.66
N VAL A 45 -29.31 3.66 24.10
CA VAL A 45 -29.09 4.15 22.72
C VAL A 45 -27.68 4.73 22.54
N THR A 46 -27.21 5.54 23.50
CA THR A 46 -25.86 6.10 23.50
C THR A 46 -24.77 5.00 23.60
N LYS A 47 -25.04 3.96 24.44
CA LYS A 47 -24.10 2.81 24.57
C LYS A 47 -24.08 1.94 23.33
N ILE A 48 -25.20 1.81 22.63
CA ILE A 48 -25.31 1.15 21.34
C ILE A 48 -24.62 2.01 20.25
N ARG A 49 -24.85 3.33 20.23
CA ARG A 49 -24.17 4.28 19.33
C ARG A 49 -22.65 4.23 19.52
N ARG A 50 -22.12 4.28 20.75
CA ARG A 50 -20.68 4.12 21.03
C ARG A 50 -20.13 2.74 20.60
N LYS A 51 -20.94 1.69 20.66
CA LYS A 51 -20.56 0.35 20.22
C LYS A 51 -20.68 0.18 18.70
N MET A 52 -21.42 1.06 18.03
CA MET A 52 -21.60 1.15 16.57
C MET A 52 -20.77 2.26 15.93
N GLU A 53 -20.00 3.05 16.70
CA GLU A 53 -18.97 3.90 16.12
C GLU A 53 -18.02 3.01 15.33
N VAL A 54 -18.18 3.02 14.02
CA VAL A 54 -17.31 2.30 13.09
C VAL A 54 -15.93 2.92 13.25
N LYS A 55 -15.07 2.23 13.98
CA LYS A 55 -13.69 2.68 14.19
C LYS A 55 -13.05 2.85 12.82
N LYS A 56 -12.53 4.04 12.53
CA LYS A 56 -11.82 4.28 11.26
C LYS A 56 -10.76 3.19 11.05
N PRO A 57 -10.53 2.71 9.82
CA PRO A 57 -9.43 1.80 9.55
C PRO A 57 -8.10 2.47 9.90
N LEU A 58 -7.16 1.71 10.46
CA LEU A 58 -5.82 2.15 10.79
C LEU A 58 -4.87 1.77 9.66
N ILE A 59 -4.18 2.74 9.09
CA ILE A 59 -3.29 2.54 7.93
C ILE A 59 -1.86 2.94 8.31
N LEU A 60 -0.91 2.02 8.12
CA LEU A 60 0.50 2.35 8.11
C LEU A 60 0.89 2.88 6.73
N VAL A 61 1.53 4.04 6.68
CA VAL A 61 2.10 4.61 5.45
C VAL A 61 3.62 4.72 5.58
N SER A 62 4.33 4.27 4.55
CA SER A 62 5.79 4.42 4.41
C SER A 62 6.15 4.79 2.96
N ASN A 63 7.44 4.96 2.68
CA ASN A 63 8.00 5.16 1.34
C ASN A 63 9.51 4.92 1.36
N ASP A 64 10.18 5.13 0.23
CA ASP A 64 11.63 5.13 0.10
C ASP A 64 12.23 6.51 -0.22
N ASP A 65 11.42 7.51 -0.58
CA ASP A 65 11.87 8.89 -0.84
C ASP A 65 12.14 9.70 0.45
N GLY A 66 11.69 9.18 1.60
CA GLY A 66 11.83 9.82 2.91
C GLY A 66 10.54 10.49 3.42
N TYR A 67 10.47 10.69 4.76
CA TYR A 67 9.25 11.15 5.45
C TYR A 67 8.75 12.54 5.01
N HIS A 68 9.57 13.36 4.39
CA HIS A 68 9.23 14.71 3.93
C HIS A 68 8.84 14.78 2.44
N ALA A 69 8.99 13.67 1.70
CA ALA A 69 8.69 13.61 0.28
C ALA A 69 7.25 14.03 -0.03
N LYS A 70 7.06 14.74 -1.15
CA LYS A 70 5.77 15.28 -1.59
C LYS A 70 4.76 14.16 -1.84
N GLY A 71 5.19 13.06 -2.48
CA GLY A 71 4.34 11.90 -2.74
C GLY A 71 3.77 11.25 -1.49
N LEU A 72 4.60 11.05 -0.44
CA LEU A 72 4.14 10.52 0.85
C LEU A 72 3.12 11.46 1.51
N ARG A 73 3.41 12.76 1.54
CA ARG A 73 2.52 13.77 2.13
C ARG A 73 1.17 13.82 1.40
N SER A 74 1.20 13.72 0.07
CA SER A 74 0.01 13.66 -0.76
C SER A 74 -0.81 12.40 -0.48
N LEU A 75 -0.17 11.22 -0.38
CA LEU A 75 -0.84 9.99 -0.02
C LEU A 75 -1.55 10.10 1.33
N VAL A 76 -0.86 10.61 2.36
CA VAL A 76 -1.44 10.82 3.70
C VAL A 76 -2.66 11.73 3.62
N ALA A 77 -2.56 12.88 2.92
CA ALA A 77 -3.66 13.83 2.77
C ALA A 77 -4.87 13.27 2.00
N MET A 78 -4.69 12.23 1.18
CA MET A 78 -5.77 11.53 0.48
C MET A 78 -6.59 10.61 1.40
N LEU A 79 -6.08 10.27 2.60
CA LEU A 79 -6.62 9.20 3.45
C LEU A 79 -7.23 9.68 4.77
N THR A 80 -6.71 10.77 5.35
CA THR A 80 -6.98 11.19 6.73
C THR A 80 -8.43 11.58 7.02
N ASP A 81 -9.24 11.85 6.02
CA ASP A 81 -10.68 12.11 6.19
C ASP A 81 -11.47 10.84 6.54
N PHE A 82 -11.05 9.66 6.08
CA PHE A 82 -11.77 8.40 6.30
C PHE A 82 -10.99 7.32 7.05
N ALA A 83 -9.68 7.50 7.28
CA ALA A 83 -8.82 6.56 7.97
C ALA A 83 -7.98 7.23 9.07
N ASP A 84 -7.61 6.47 10.10
CA ASP A 84 -6.55 6.81 11.02
C ASP A 84 -5.23 6.43 10.34
N VAL A 85 -4.31 7.38 10.18
CA VAL A 85 -3.05 7.15 9.45
C VAL A 85 -1.88 7.32 10.42
N VAL A 86 -0.92 6.40 10.36
CA VAL A 86 0.38 6.48 11.04
C VAL A 86 1.47 6.40 10.00
N VAL A 87 2.42 7.32 10.03
CA VAL A 87 3.56 7.34 9.12
C VAL A 87 4.82 6.87 9.84
N CYS A 88 5.53 5.91 9.22
CA CYS A 88 6.89 5.56 9.61
C CYS A 88 7.73 5.39 8.33
N ALA A 89 8.67 6.31 8.09
CA ALA A 89 9.41 6.40 6.84
C ALA A 89 10.90 6.73 7.08
N PRO A 90 11.80 6.48 6.11
CA PRO A 90 13.20 6.85 6.22
C PRO A 90 13.41 8.36 6.42
N ASP A 91 14.49 8.72 7.09
CA ASP A 91 14.88 10.12 7.32
C ASP A 91 15.48 10.79 6.07
N ALA A 92 15.87 10.01 5.08
CA ALA A 92 16.40 10.44 3.78
C ALA A 92 16.00 9.44 2.69
N GLY A 93 16.18 9.81 1.43
CA GLY A 93 15.93 8.92 0.28
C GLY A 93 16.73 7.61 0.36
N ARG A 94 16.07 6.52 0.00
CA ARG A 94 16.58 5.13 -0.02
C ARG A 94 16.20 4.43 -1.32
N SER A 95 16.17 5.14 -2.44
CA SER A 95 15.88 4.56 -3.75
C SER A 95 16.85 3.42 -4.09
N GLY A 96 16.37 2.34 -4.68
CA GLY A 96 17.18 1.17 -5.04
C GLY A 96 17.52 0.22 -3.89
N PHE A 97 17.02 0.44 -2.68
CA PHE A 97 17.30 -0.45 -1.53
C PHE A 97 16.45 -1.71 -1.51
N ALA A 98 15.45 -1.81 -2.37
CA ALA A 98 14.59 -3.01 -2.45
C ALA A 98 14.05 -3.47 -1.09
N GLY A 99 14.15 -4.77 -0.82
CA GLY A 99 13.79 -5.41 0.45
C GLY A 99 14.89 -5.42 1.51
N ALA A 100 15.96 -4.63 1.36
CA ALA A 100 17.07 -4.61 2.32
C ALA A 100 16.64 -4.13 3.71
N PHE A 101 17.23 -4.71 4.76
CA PHE A 101 17.07 -4.28 6.14
C PHE A 101 18.40 -4.25 6.89
N SER A 102 18.45 -3.50 7.98
CA SER A 102 19.70 -3.25 8.73
C SER A 102 19.91 -4.30 9.83
N VAL A 103 21.05 -5.00 9.80
CA VAL A 103 21.44 -5.96 10.83
C VAL A 103 22.70 -5.55 11.59
N ALA A 104 23.51 -4.64 11.03
CA ALA A 104 24.83 -4.32 11.55
C ALA A 104 24.94 -2.96 12.27
N LYS A 105 23.87 -2.18 12.33
CA LYS A 105 23.85 -0.86 12.97
C LYS A 105 22.55 -0.61 13.73
N PRO A 106 22.59 0.18 14.82
CA PRO A 106 21.39 0.54 15.57
C PRO A 106 20.49 1.44 14.73
N LEU A 107 19.18 1.23 14.88
CA LEU A 107 18.14 2.04 14.29
C LEU A 107 17.63 3.07 15.29
N LEU A 108 17.33 4.26 14.80
CA LEU A 108 16.73 5.35 15.56
C LEU A 108 15.31 5.57 15.07
N LEU A 109 14.38 5.73 15.99
CA LEU A 109 13.00 6.11 15.71
C LEU A 109 12.75 7.50 16.29
N LYS A 110 12.43 8.48 15.45
CA LYS A 110 12.24 9.88 15.84
C LYS A 110 10.84 10.37 15.49
N ARG A 111 10.13 10.92 16.48
CA ARG A 111 8.85 11.61 16.25
C ARG A 111 9.10 12.89 15.44
N ARG A 112 8.28 13.11 14.42
CA ARG A 112 8.32 14.28 13.54
C ARG A 112 7.03 15.09 13.64
N LYS A 113 6.97 16.25 12.97
CA LYS A 113 5.75 17.06 12.85
C LYS A 113 4.70 16.27 12.06
N ASP A 114 3.45 16.35 12.50
CA ASP A 114 2.32 15.70 11.84
C ASP A 114 2.12 16.19 10.39
N VAL A 115 1.63 15.30 9.56
CA VAL A 115 1.23 15.59 8.18
C VAL A 115 -0.28 15.37 8.06
N ALA A 116 -1.01 16.40 7.69
CA ALA A 116 -2.48 16.36 7.57
C ALA A 116 -3.18 15.74 8.81
N GLY A 117 -2.65 15.98 10.00
CA GLY A 117 -3.16 15.41 11.27
C GLY A 117 -2.70 13.98 11.57
N ALA A 118 -1.98 13.33 10.69
CA ALA A 118 -1.43 12.00 10.92
C ALA A 118 -0.06 12.08 11.66
N PRO A 119 0.16 11.28 12.71
CA PRO A 119 1.43 11.20 13.40
C PRO A 119 2.53 10.62 12.49
N VAL A 120 3.72 11.23 12.53
CA VAL A 120 4.87 10.87 11.68
C VAL A 120 6.07 10.49 12.53
N TRP A 121 6.69 9.37 12.19
CA TRP A 121 7.99 8.94 12.69
C TRP A 121 8.97 8.77 11.52
N SER A 122 10.25 8.99 11.80
CA SER A 122 11.31 8.69 10.84
C SER A 122 12.39 7.83 11.45
N SER A 123 13.04 7.02 10.60
CA SER A 123 14.20 6.21 10.98
C SER A 123 15.38 6.47 10.04
N ASN A 124 16.60 6.26 10.57
CA ASN A 124 17.84 6.21 9.78
C ASN A 124 18.02 4.89 9.01
N GLY A 125 17.04 3.99 9.11
CA GLY A 125 17.00 2.70 8.44
C GLY A 125 16.48 2.76 7.00
N THR A 126 16.24 1.57 6.45
CA THR A 126 15.61 1.36 5.15
C THR A 126 14.08 1.47 5.26
N PRO A 127 13.35 1.48 4.14
CA PRO A 127 11.88 1.37 4.14
C PRO A 127 11.37 0.14 4.89
N VAL A 128 12.00 -1.01 4.72
CA VAL A 128 11.68 -2.27 5.43
C VAL A 128 11.92 -2.14 6.93
N ASP A 129 13.02 -1.49 7.34
CA ASP A 129 13.30 -1.20 8.76
C ASP A 129 12.19 -0.35 9.38
N CYS A 130 11.67 0.63 8.65
CA CYS A 130 10.57 1.48 9.11
C CYS A 130 9.29 0.68 9.39
N VAL A 131 8.96 -0.29 8.53
CA VAL A 131 7.83 -1.22 8.78
C VAL A 131 8.08 -2.04 10.04
N LYS A 132 9.27 -2.65 10.17
CA LYS A 132 9.63 -3.47 11.34
C LYS A 132 9.57 -2.67 12.64
N LEU A 133 10.13 -1.46 12.65
CA LEU A 133 10.07 -0.55 13.80
C LEU A 133 8.64 -0.11 14.14
N ALA A 134 7.81 0.18 13.13
CA ALA A 134 6.43 0.55 13.36
C ALA A 134 5.65 -0.58 14.06
N PHE A 135 5.84 -1.83 13.65
CA PHE A 135 5.20 -2.98 14.29
C PHE A 135 5.71 -3.22 15.71
N SER A 136 6.99 -2.99 15.98
CA SER A 136 7.56 -3.13 17.33
C SER A 136 7.08 -2.04 18.28
N GLU A 137 7.07 -0.77 17.83
CA GLU A 137 6.98 0.37 18.72
C GLU A 137 5.66 1.14 18.66
N LEU A 138 4.93 1.08 17.52
CA LEU A 138 3.79 1.96 17.30
C LEU A 138 2.44 1.22 17.35
N PHE A 139 2.44 -0.09 17.16
CA PHE A 139 1.22 -0.88 17.02
C PHE A 139 0.99 -1.92 18.13
N ALA A 140 1.52 -1.65 19.35
CA ALA A 140 1.34 -2.55 20.48
C ALA A 140 -0.12 -2.74 20.89
N GLU A 141 -0.94 -1.67 20.83
CA GLU A 141 -2.34 -1.70 21.24
C GLU A 141 -3.31 -2.04 20.10
N ARG A 142 -2.97 -1.66 18.87
CA ARG A 142 -3.81 -1.88 17.68
C ARG A 142 -2.94 -2.07 16.46
N GLN A 143 -3.10 -3.21 15.79
CA GLN A 143 -2.44 -3.48 14.51
C GLN A 143 -3.10 -2.68 13.37
N PRO A 144 -2.35 -2.34 12.30
CA PRO A 144 -2.93 -1.70 11.12
C PRO A 144 -3.87 -2.65 10.38
N ASP A 145 -4.87 -2.09 9.72
CA ASP A 145 -5.79 -2.82 8.85
C ASP A 145 -5.23 -2.92 7.41
N LEU A 146 -4.28 -2.01 7.05
CA LEU A 146 -3.69 -1.91 5.72
C LEU A 146 -2.31 -1.25 5.80
N ILE A 147 -1.39 -1.67 4.94
CA ILE A 147 -0.08 -1.05 4.77
C ILE A 147 0.00 -0.44 3.38
N LEU A 148 0.38 0.82 3.30
CA LEU A 148 0.58 1.54 2.06
C LEU A 148 2.00 2.05 1.93
N SER A 149 2.50 2.08 0.71
CA SER A 149 3.79 2.67 0.39
C SER A 149 3.69 3.64 -0.78
N GLY A 150 4.42 4.74 -0.72
CA GLY A 150 4.51 5.74 -1.78
C GLY A 150 3.93 7.10 -1.36
N ILE A 151 3.50 7.94 -2.31
CA ILE A 151 3.55 7.69 -3.76
C ILE A 151 4.97 7.92 -4.24
N ASN A 152 5.57 6.93 -4.89
CA ASN A 152 6.92 6.98 -5.40
C ASN A 152 7.06 7.95 -6.57
N HIS A 153 8.16 8.69 -6.64
CA HIS A 153 8.58 9.43 -7.82
C HIS A 153 9.32 8.49 -8.79
N GLY A 154 8.72 8.23 -9.94
CA GLY A 154 9.12 7.18 -10.88
C GLY A 154 8.28 5.91 -10.73
N ASP A 155 8.13 5.14 -11.82
CA ASP A 155 7.37 3.89 -11.79
C ASP A 155 8.17 2.72 -11.21
N ASN A 156 7.44 1.74 -10.69
CA ASN A 156 7.92 0.46 -10.23
C ASN A 156 7.36 -0.70 -11.09
N ALA A 157 7.09 -0.40 -12.37
CA ALA A 157 6.61 -1.37 -13.33
C ALA A 157 7.73 -2.31 -13.82
N ALA A 158 7.35 -3.38 -14.48
CA ALA A 158 8.26 -4.38 -15.01
C ALA A 158 9.27 -4.85 -13.95
N VAL A 159 10.54 -5.01 -14.32
CA VAL A 159 11.61 -5.48 -13.43
C VAL A 159 11.95 -4.50 -12.30
N ASN A 160 11.49 -3.24 -12.37
CA ASN A 160 11.73 -2.24 -11.34
C ASN A 160 11.17 -2.68 -9.97
N VAL A 161 10.14 -3.51 -9.96
CA VAL A 161 9.58 -4.11 -8.73
C VAL A 161 10.65 -4.76 -7.85
N HIS A 162 11.69 -5.34 -8.45
CA HIS A 162 12.77 -6.03 -7.74
C HIS A 162 13.76 -5.08 -7.06
N TYR A 163 13.85 -3.83 -7.52
CA TYR A 163 14.77 -2.81 -6.98
C TYR A 163 14.08 -1.79 -6.09
N SER A 164 12.75 -1.79 -6.07
CA SER A 164 11.91 -0.78 -5.43
C SER A 164 11.90 -0.88 -3.92
N GLY A 165 12.28 0.19 -3.24
CA GLY A 165 12.09 0.34 -1.79
C GLY A 165 10.60 0.50 -1.43
N THR A 166 9.81 1.16 -2.28
CA THR A 166 8.34 1.23 -2.16
C THR A 166 7.74 -0.17 -2.11
N MET A 167 8.13 -1.06 -3.03
CA MET A 167 7.66 -2.45 -3.02
C MET A 167 8.28 -3.26 -1.88
N GLY A 168 9.47 -2.93 -1.40
CA GLY A 168 10.06 -3.50 -0.20
C GLY A 168 9.15 -3.36 1.03
N VAL A 169 8.57 -2.17 1.24
CA VAL A 169 7.55 -1.92 2.30
C VAL A 169 6.34 -2.83 2.12
N VAL A 170 5.82 -2.91 0.91
CA VAL A 170 4.59 -3.64 0.56
C VAL A 170 4.78 -5.15 0.73
N ILE A 171 5.92 -5.67 0.28
CA ILE A 171 6.31 -7.07 0.44
C ILE A 171 6.48 -7.40 1.93
N GLU A 172 7.17 -6.56 2.72
CA GLU A 172 7.32 -6.78 4.16
C GLU A 172 5.96 -6.78 4.89
N GLY A 173 5.05 -5.88 4.50
CA GLY A 173 3.69 -5.85 5.03
C GLY A 173 2.92 -7.14 4.70
N CYS A 174 3.02 -7.61 3.48
CA CYS A 174 2.42 -8.87 3.03
C CYS A 174 3.01 -10.09 3.76
N LEU A 175 4.34 -10.13 3.97
CA LEU A 175 5.04 -11.15 4.77
C LEU A 175 4.54 -11.20 6.22
N LYS A 176 4.13 -10.05 6.78
CA LYS A 176 3.50 -9.96 8.11
C LYS A 176 2.02 -10.36 8.12
N GLY A 177 1.44 -10.68 6.96
CA GLY A 177 0.05 -11.13 6.80
C GLY A 177 -0.96 -9.98 6.66
N PHE A 178 -0.53 -8.76 6.37
CA PHE A 178 -1.40 -7.61 6.18
C PHE A 178 -1.63 -7.30 4.70
N PRO A 179 -2.85 -6.91 4.29
CA PRO A 179 -3.08 -6.34 2.97
C PRO A 179 -2.11 -5.18 2.74
N SER A 180 -1.47 -5.12 1.56
CA SER A 180 -0.43 -4.12 1.30
C SER A 180 -0.47 -3.64 -0.14
N VAL A 181 -0.32 -2.32 -0.36
CA VAL A 181 -0.39 -1.69 -1.69
C VAL A 181 0.72 -0.65 -1.84
N GLY A 182 1.46 -0.73 -2.93
CA GLY A 182 2.43 0.29 -3.35
C GLY A 182 1.86 1.16 -4.46
N PHE A 183 2.06 2.47 -4.35
CA PHE A 183 1.66 3.46 -5.34
C PHE A 183 2.88 4.17 -5.91
N SER A 184 2.95 4.28 -7.23
CA SER A 184 4.04 4.94 -7.95
C SER A 184 3.51 5.77 -9.10
N LEU A 185 4.09 6.93 -9.33
CA LEU A 185 3.80 7.80 -10.47
C LEU A 185 5.01 7.78 -11.41
N ALA A 186 4.81 7.48 -12.68
CA ALA A 186 5.86 7.50 -13.73
C ALA A 186 6.31 8.93 -14.07
N ASP A 187 6.58 9.71 -13.04
CA ASP A 187 7.10 11.08 -13.11
C ASP A 187 8.19 11.24 -12.04
N PRO A 188 9.47 11.36 -12.43
CA PRO A 188 10.59 11.50 -11.50
C PRO A 188 10.73 12.93 -10.96
N ASP A 189 9.92 13.89 -11.40
CA ASP A 189 9.99 15.29 -10.97
C ASP A 189 9.61 15.40 -9.48
N GLU A 190 10.45 16.06 -8.67
CA GLU A 190 10.18 16.30 -7.24
C GLU A 190 8.91 17.14 -7.05
N ASP A 191 8.54 17.97 -8.02
CA ASP A 191 7.34 18.81 -8.04
C ASP A 191 6.13 18.16 -8.74
N ALA A 192 6.21 16.85 -9.06
CA ALA A 192 5.12 16.13 -9.69
C ALA A 192 3.75 16.38 -9.02
N ASP A 193 2.69 16.44 -9.82
CA ASP A 193 1.32 16.61 -9.33
C ASP A 193 0.66 15.25 -9.03
N PHE A 194 0.34 15.03 -7.77
CA PHE A 194 -0.32 13.79 -7.29
C PHE A 194 -1.83 13.91 -7.19
N GLU A 195 -2.42 15.10 -7.38
CA GLU A 195 -3.88 15.27 -7.22
C GLU A 195 -4.72 14.45 -8.22
N PRO A 196 -4.31 14.27 -9.49
CA PRO A 196 -5.02 13.40 -10.43
C PRO A 196 -5.17 11.94 -9.96
N LEU A 197 -4.27 11.48 -9.09
CA LEU A 197 -4.27 10.12 -8.56
C LEU A 197 -5.31 9.90 -7.46
N ARG A 198 -5.74 10.97 -6.77
CA ARG A 198 -6.60 10.93 -5.58
C ARG A 198 -7.83 10.03 -5.72
N PRO A 199 -8.67 10.13 -6.75
CA PRO A 199 -9.86 9.29 -6.86
C PRO A 199 -9.52 7.80 -6.96
N TYR A 200 -8.48 7.46 -7.71
CA TYR A 200 -8.03 6.08 -7.92
C TYR A 200 -7.40 5.48 -6.66
N VAL A 201 -6.49 6.21 -6.01
CA VAL A 201 -5.89 5.79 -4.74
C VAL A 201 -6.97 5.50 -3.70
N ARG A 202 -7.94 6.40 -3.54
CA ARG A 202 -9.04 6.24 -2.57
C ARG A 202 -9.96 5.07 -2.91
N ASP A 203 -10.27 4.84 -4.17
CA ASP A 203 -11.09 3.70 -4.59
C ASP A 203 -10.36 2.38 -4.34
N ILE A 204 -9.09 2.27 -4.75
CA ILE A 204 -8.26 1.06 -4.51
C ILE A 204 -8.15 0.78 -3.01
N VAL A 205 -7.82 1.78 -2.20
CA VAL A 205 -7.69 1.63 -0.74
C VAL A 205 -9.01 1.14 -0.12
N ARG A 206 -10.15 1.73 -0.51
CA ARG A 206 -11.47 1.31 0.00
C ARG A 206 -11.83 -0.11 -0.41
N ARG A 207 -11.52 -0.50 -1.65
CA ARG A 207 -11.74 -1.87 -2.12
C ARG A 207 -10.90 -2.87 -1.34
N VAL A 208 -9.62 -2.60 -1.17
CA VAL A 208 -8.72 -3.49 -0.41
C VAL A 208 -9.16 -3.60 1.06
N LEU A 209 -9.61 -2.50 1.68
CA LEU A 209 -10.16 -2.54 3.04
C LEU A 209 -11.47 -3.33 3.15
N ALA A 210 -12.32 -3.31 2.11
CA ALA A 210 -13.60 -3.98 2.09
C ALA A 210 -13.51 -5.48 1.72
N GLU A 211 -12.67 -5.81 0.76
CA GLU A 211 -12.59 -7.14 0.13
C GLU A 211 -11.38 -7.96 0.61
N GLY A 212 -10.35 -7.28 1.14
CA GLY A 212 -9.05 -7.88 1.43
C GLY A 212 -8.23 -8.16 0.17
N LEU A 213 -7.10 -8.84 0.36
CA LEU A 213 -6.28 -9.40 -0.71
C LEU A 213 -6.08 -10.90 -0.47
N PRO A 214 -5.88 -11.71 -1.51
CA PRO A 214 -5.50 -13.10 -1.35
C PRO A 214 -4.23 -13.22 -0.49
N LYS A 215 -4.12 -14.32 0.25
CA LYS A 215 -2.91 -14.60 1.04
C LYS A 215 -1.67 -14.57 0.13
N GLU A 216 -0.58 -13.99 0.64
CA GLU A 216 0.70 -13.88 -0.06
C GLU A 216 0.65 -13.03 -1.35
N VAL A 217 -0.38 -12.19 -1.50
CA VAL A 217 -0.52 -11.26 -2.62
C VAL A 217 -0.59 -9.83 -2.10
N CYS A 218 0.20 -8.96 -2.69
CA CYS A 218 0.15 -7.51 -2.53
C CYS A 218 -0.07 -6.84 -3.89
N LEU A 219 -0.34 -5.52 -3.90
CA LEU A 219 -0.56 -4.80 -5.14
C LEU A 219 0.58 -3.81 -5.45
N ASN A 220 1.07 -3.86 -6.68
CA ASN A 220 1.93 -2.85 -7.28
C ASN A 220 1.08 -2.00 -8.23
N VAL A 221 0.83 -0.73 -7.85
CA VAL A 221 -0.03 0.20 -8.60
C VAL A 221 0.82 1.32 -9.17
N ASN A 222 0.81 1.43 -10.49
CA ASN A 222 1.59 2.44 -11.20
C ASN A 222 0.67 3.35 -12.02
N PHE A 223 0.92 4.66 -11.95
CA PHE A 223 0.21 5.70 -12.68
C PHE A 223 1.11 6.25 -13.79
N PRO A 224 0.61 6.43 -15.01
CA PRO A 224 1.37 7.12 -16.05
C PRO A 224 1.48 8.61 -15.74
N ARG A 225 2.50 9.27 -16.29
CA ARG A 225 2.63 10.73 -16.24
C ARG A 225 1.54 11.39 -17.10
N ALA A 226 0.40 11.72 -16.49
CA ALA A 226 -0.74 12.35 -17.15
C ALA A 226 -1.65 13.05 -16.13
N GLN A 227 -2.39 14.08 -16.59
CA GLN A 227 -3.43 14.73 -15.78
C GLN A 227 -4.75 13.95 -15.77
N THR A 228 -4.98 13.08 -16.75
CA THR A 228 -6.17 12.23 -16.85
C THR A 228 -5.77 10.84 -17.32
N PHE A 229 -6.48 9.82 -16.83
CA PHE A 229 -6.20 8.42 -17.16
C PHE A 229 -7.36 7.83 -17.97
N LYS A 230 -7.05 6.95 -18.93
CA LYS A 230 -8.06 6.25 -19.74
C LYS A 230 -8.84 5.19 -18.93
N GLY A 231 -8.42 4.89 -17.73
CA GLY A 231 -9.01 3.89 -16.85
C GLY A 231 -7.94 3.05 -16.14
N VAL A 232 -8.37 1.94 -15.55
CA VAL A 232 -7.52 1.00 -14.82
C VAL A 232 -7.39 -0.30 -15.60
N LYS A 233 -6.18 -0.87 -15.66
CA LYS A 233 -5.92 -2.22 -16.16
C LYS A 233 -5.27 -3.07 -15.07
N VAL A 234 -5.80 -4.26 -14.84
CA VAL A 234 -5.11 -5.30 -14.09
C VAL A 234 -4.20 -6.03 -15.06
N CYS A 235 -2.92 -6.04 -14.76
CA CYS A 235 -1.86 -6.45 -15.68
C CYS A 235 -0.96 -7.50 -15.04
N ARG A 236 -0.15 -8.17 -15.86
CA ARG A 236 1.06 -8.85 -15.41
C ARG A 236 2.28 -7.94 -15.58
N MET A 237 3.34 -8.27 -14.88
CA MET A 237 4.65 -7.65 -15.04
C MET A 237 5.16 -7.84 -16.48
N ASN A 238 5.68 -6.77 -17.10
CA ASN A 238 6.33 -6.86 -18.41
C ASN A 238 7.70 -7.56 -18.28
N ARG A 239 8.07 -8.35 -19.30
CA ARG A 239 9.39 -8.96 -19.42
C ARG A 239 10.36 -8.02 -20.11
N GLY A 240 11.57 -7.97 -19.60
CA GLY A 240 12.62 -7.15 -20.18
C GLY A 240 13.77 -6.96 -19.18
N THR A 241 14.70 -6.13 -19.56
CA THR A 241 15.89 -5.84 -18.76
C THR A 241 16.31 -4.38 -18.92
N TRP A 242 17.12 -3.89 -18.01
CA TRP A 242 17.82 -2.63 -18.17
C TRP A 242 19.02 -2.82 -19.09
N VAL A 243 19.28 -1.84 -19.96
CA VAL A 243 20.42 -1.82 -20.87
C VAL A 243 21.17 -0.50 -20.74
N ASN A 244 22.48 -0.53 -21.05
CA ASN A 244 23.38 0.62 -20.91
C ASN A 244 23.40 1.21 -19.49
N GLU A 245 23.41 0.34 -18.49
CA GLU A 245 23.19 0.69 -17.08
C GLU A 245 24.31 1.52 -16.44
N CYS A 246 25.51 1.59 -17.05
CA CYS A 246 26.65 2.32 -16.49
C CYS A 246 27.15 3.38 -17.46
N GLU A 247 27.08 4.64 -17.06
CA GLU A 247 27.72 5.74 -17.78
C GLU A 247 29.05 6.12 -17.11
N LYS A 248 30.16 5.87 -17.83
CA LYS A 248 31.50 6.20 -17.36
C LYS A 248 31.79 7.68 -17.55
N ARG A 249 32.35 8.32 -16.53
CA ARG A 249 32.88 9.69 -16.54
C ARG A 249 34.28 9.71 -15.92
N THR A 250 35.09 10.72 -16.28
CA THR A 250 36.41 10.92 -15.70
C THR A 250 36.37 12.16 -14.78
N HIS A 251 36.77 11.98 -13.54
CA HIS A 251 36.91 13.06 -12.58
C HIS A 251 38.09 13.99 -12.95
N PRO A 252 38.05 15.31 -12.66
CA PRO A 252 39.18 16.22 -12.94
C PRO A 252 40.52 15.79 -12.35
N HIS A 253 40.54 14.97 -11.32
CA HIS A 253 41.77 14.39 -10.74
C HIS A 253 42.22 13.08 -11.40
N GLY A 254 41.68 12.72 -12.58
CA GLY A 254 42.16 11.64 -13.42
C GLY A 254 41.73 10.23 -13.07
N TYR A 255 40.74 10.03 -12.18
CA TYR A 255 40.13 8.73 -11.92
C TYR A 255 38.73 8.60 -12.52
N ASP A 256 38.37 7.40 -12.92
CA ASP A 256 37.06 7.11 -13.48
C ASP A 256 35.99 6.94 -12.37
N TYR A 257 34.79 7.39 -12.67
CA TYR A 257 33.61 7.14 -11.86
C TYR A 257 32.42 6.80 -12.77
N PHE A 258 31.38 6.18 -12.21
CA PHE A 258 30.27 5.66 -12.96
C PHE A 258 28.94 6.15 -12.36
N TRP A 259 28.03 6.54 -13.25
CA TRP A 259 26.64 6.75 -12.91
C TRP A 259 25.84 5.52 -13.28
N MET A 260 24.93 5.09 -12.38
CA MET A 260 23.88 4.16 -12.77
C MET A 260 22.88 4.92 -13.63
N ALA A 261 22.68 4.44 -14.84
CA ALA A 261 21.89 5.07 -15.89
C ALA A 261 21.10 4.00 -16.64
N GLY A 262 20.89 4.18 -17.94
CA GLY A 262 20.26 3.19 -18.79
C GLY A 262 18.79 3.41 -19.01
N HIS A 263 18.18 2.46 -19.70
CA HIS A 263 16.74 2.45 -19.97
C HIS A 263 16.22 1.02 -19.99
N PHE A 264 14.93 0.88 -19.65
CA PHE A 264 14.27 -0.42 -19.72
C PHE A 264 13.99 -0.81 -21.16
N GLN A 265 14.40 -2.01 -21.56
CA GLN A 265 14.13 -2.62 -22.86
C GLN A 265 13.17 -3.79 -22.68
N SER A 266 11.94 -3.63 -23.20
CA SER A 266 10.94 -4.70 -23.20
C SER A 266 11.30 -5.79 -24.20
N GLU A 267 11.16 -7.06 -23.78
CA GLU A 267 11.24 -8.24 -24.66
C GLU A 267 9.91 -8.51 -25.40
N GLU A 268 8.82 -7.87 -24.95
CA GLU A 268 7.46 -8.08 -25.45
C GLU A 268 6.69 -6.75 -25.64
N PRO A 269 7.21 -5.82 -26.45
CA PRO A 269 6.69 -4.44 -26.54
C PRO A 269 5.24 -4.36 -27.02
N GLU A 270 4.74 -5.39 -27.73
CA GLU A 270 3.37 -5.45 -28.25
C GLU A 270 2.37 -6.14 -27.31
N ALA A 271 2.83 -6.69 -26.17
CA ALA A 271 1.98 -7.41 -25.23
C ALA A 271 1.09 -6.44 -24.43
N GLN A 272 -0.21 -6.39 -24.76
CA GLN A 272 -1.17 -5.43 -24.23
C GLN A 272 -1.68 -5.75 -22.81
N ASP A 273 -1.30 -6.89 -22.26
CA ASP A 273 -1.65 -7.37 -20.92
C ASP A 273 -0.61 -7.02 -19.86
N THR A 274 0.39 -6.20 -20.21
CA THR A 274 1.51 -5.82 -19.33
C THR A 274 1.33 -4.43 -18.73
N ASP A 275 1.97 -4.22 -17.57
CA ASP A 275 2.02 -2.94 -16.86
C ASP A 275 2.71 -1.85 -17.67
N HIS A 276 3.84 -2.16 -18.30
CA HIS A 276 4.56 -1.23 -19.16
C HIS A 276 3.72 -0.75 -20.35
N TRP A 277 2.98 -1.68 -21.01
CA TRP A 277 2.07 -1.31 -22.07
C TRP A 277 0.93 -0.43 -21.56
N ALA A 278 0.34 -0.77 -20.40
CA ALA A 278 -0.74 0.01 -19.80
C ALA A 278 -0.31 1.44 -19.52
N LEU A 279 0.87 1.64 -18.90
CA LEU A 279 1.42 2.97 -18.61
C LEU A 279 1.68 3.76 -19.90
N LYS A 280 2.34 3.17 -20.89
CA LYS A 280 2.60 3.80 -22.18
C LYS A 280 1.32 4.24 -22.90
N ASN A 281 0.20 3.55 -22.68
CA ASN A 281 -1.07 3.85 -23.30
C ASN A 281 -2.02 4.68 -22.41
N GLY A 282 -1.58 5.21 -21.28
CA GLY A 282 -2.32 6.15 -20.42
C GLY A 282 -3.32 5.47 -19.48
N TYR A 283 -3.11 4.22 -19.13
CA TYR A 283 -3.89 3.48 -18.14
C TYR A 283 -3.15 3.40 -16.81
N VAL A 284 -3.88 3.41 -15.71
CA VAL A 284 -3.36 3.00 -14.40
C VAL A 284 -3.15 1.49 -14.41
N ALA A 285 -1.95 1.03 -14.11
CA ALA A 285 -1.59 -0.38 -14.07
C ALA A 285 -1.68 -0.93 -12.64
N ILE A 286 -2.37 -2.04 -12.43
CA ILE A 286 -2.39 -2.78 -11.17
C ILE A 286 -1.83 -4.18 -11.42
N VAL A 287 -0.72 -4.50 -10.78
CA VAL A 287 -0.10 -5.83 -10.84
C VAL A 287 -0.26 -6.52 -9.49
N PRO A 288 -1.05 -7.62 -9.40
CA PRO A 288 -1.04 -8.50 -8.24
C PRO A 288 0.32 -9.19 -8.14
N THR A 289 1.05 -8.90 -7.07
CA THR A 289 2.43 -9.35 -6.87
C THR A 289 2.48 -10.40 -5.77
N ARG A 290 3.05 -11.58 -6.06
CA ARG A 290 3.24 -12.64 -5.08
C ARG A 290 4.54 -12.46 -4.33
N ILE A 291 4.53 -12.83 -3.04
CA ILE A 291 5.73 -12.88 -2.21
C ILE A 291 6.42 -14.25 -2.23
N ASP A 292 5.69 -15.30 -2.61
CA ASP A 292 6.28 -16.62 -2.86
C ASP A 292 6.90 -16.64 -4.27
N VAL A 293 8.22 -16.63 -4.30
CA VAL A 293 9.05 -16.61 -5.53
C VAL A 293 9.38 -18.01 -6.04
N THR A 294 8.79 -19.07 -5.49
CA THR A 294 9.02 -20.45 -5.93
C THR A 294 8.42 -20.69 -7.32
N CYS A 295 9.25 -21.17 -8.25
CA CYS A 295 8.76 -21.66 -9.53
C CYS A 295 8.27 -23.12 -9.38
N TYR A 296 6.97 -23.30 -9.16
CA TYR A 296 6.38 -24.62 -8.88
C TYR A 296 6.52 -25.60 -10.03
N ASP A 297 6.46 -25.14 -11.27
CA ASP A 297 6.66 -25.99 -12.46
C ASP A 297 8.10 -26.53 -12.53
N SER A 298 9.08 -25.69 -12.19
CA SER A 298 10.48 -26.10 -12.14
C SER A 298 10.76 -27.01 -10.94
N LEU A 299 10.14 -26.71 -9.78
CA LEU A 299 10.26 -27.51 -8.57
C LEU A 299 9.90 -28.99 -8.84
N GLN A 300 8.77 -29.25 -9.52
CA GLN A 300 8.36 -30.62 -9.84
C GLN A 300 9.37 -31.36 -10.74
N ARG A 301 9.91 -30.66 -11.72
CA ARG A 301 10.95 -31.24 -12.61
C ARG A 301 12.27 -31.50 -11.89
N MET A 302 12.69 -30.59 -11.02
CA MET A 302 13.96 -30.67 -10.30
C MET A 302 13.97 -31.69 -9.17
N LYS A 303 12.80 -32.18 -8.72
CA LYS A 303 12.72 -33.31 -7.75
C LYS A 303 13.39 -34.60 -8.23
N ALA A 304 13.59 -34.77 -9.53
CA ALA A 304 14.35 -35.89 -10.07
C ALA A 304 15.81 -35.94 -9.57
N TRP A 305 16.42 -34.75 -9.32
CA TRP A 305 17.79 -34.66 -8.83
C TRP A 305 18.01 -35.28 -7.44
N GLU A 306 16.95 -35.35 -6.59
CA GLU A 306 17.03 -35.97 -5.27
C GLU A 306 17.41 -37.44 -5.34
N LYS A 307 17.19 -38.12 -6.49
CA LYS A 307 17.52 -39.54 -6.71
C LYS A 307 18.90 -39.75 -7.33
N GLU A 308 19.51 -38.66 -7.85
CA GLU A 308 20.78 -38.72 -8.57
C GLU A 308 21.96 -38.25 -7.71
N MET A 309 21.67 -37.58 -6.57
CA MET A 309 22.65 -37.15 -5.55
C MET A 309 22.65 -38.08 -4.34
#